data_9cfbd2f80c16ecf2e467545a8f36d5f5
#
_entry.id   9cfbd2f80c16ecf2e467545a8f36d5f5
#
_cell.length_a   1.000
_cell.length_b   1.000
_cell.length_c   1.000
_cell.angle_alpha   90.00
_cell.angle_beta   90.00
_cell.angle_gamma   90.00
#
_symmetry.space_group_name_H-M   'P 1'
#
loop_
_entity.id
_entity.type
_entity.pdbx_description
1 polymer ?
#
loop_
_entity_poly.entity_id
_entity_poly.type
_entity_poly.pdbx_seq_one_letter_code
_entity_poly.pdbx_strand_id
1 'polypeptide(L)'
;MIPFEEALQIVLDHAIPAEAETVSLQDSLNRVLAQDVFSDMDMPPFDKSAVDGYACRMEDILPLPMGSGPGLQIVETIAAGKKPEKTLGKNQCSLIMTGAMVPAGADCVVMIEDTEQDNCGFVRFTGTHTSTNICYRAEDIRSGDLVLPRGT
;
A
#
# COMPACT_ATOMS: atom_id res chain seq x y z
N MET A 1 22.75 -12.99 51.77
CA MET A 1 21.70 -12.64 50.78
C MET A 1 22.39 -12.00 49.59
N ILE A 2 22.31 -12.55 48.40
CA ILE A 2 22.94 -11.96 47.22
C ILE A 2 22.03 -10.85 46.67
N PRO A 3 22.57 -9.76 46.08
CA PRO A 3 21.79 -8.73 45.36
C PRO A 3 21.02 -9.31 44.18
N PHE A 4 19.97 -8.62 43.80
CA PHE A 4 19.11 -9.08 42.64
C PHE A 4 19.92 -9.17 41.35
N GLU A 5 20.77 -8.20 41.08
CA GLU A 5 21.59 -8.17 39.86
C GLU A 5 22.57 -9.32 39.79
N GLU A 6 23.15 -9.73 40.91
CA GLU A 6 24.03 -10.87 40.99
C GLU A 6 23.25 -12.19 40.80
N ALA A 7 22.06 -12.30 41.40
CA ALA A 7 21.19 -13.47 41.21
C ALA A 7 20.75 -13.61 39.76
N LEU A 8 20.36 -12.49 39.09
CA LEU A 8 20.00 -12.47 37.69
C LEU A 8 21.16 -12.92 36.81
N GLN A 9 22.37 -12.36 37.06
CA GLN A 9 23.55 -12.73 36.28
C GLN A 9 23.87 -14.25 36.40
N ILE A 10 23.78 -14.81 37.59
CA ILE A 10 23.97 -16.26 37.81
C ILE A 10 22.96 -17.08 36.96
N VAL A 11 21.69 -16.65 36.91
CA VAL A 11 20.67 -17.35 36.10
C VAL A 11 21.01 -17.26 34.60
N LEU A 12 21.38 -16.06 34.12
CA LEU A 12 21.72 -15.84 32.71
C LEU A 12 22.98 -16.65 32.30
N ASP A 13 24.00 -16.68 33.15
CA ASP A 13 25.25 -17.42 32.89
C ASP A 13 25.05 -18.96 32.83
N HIS A 14 23.98 -19.45 33.44
CA HIS A 14 23.62 -20.89 33.41
C HIS A 14 22.49 -21.19 32.40
N ALA A 15 21.96 -20.20 31.70
CA ALA A 15 20.97 -20.43 30.66
C ALA A 15 21.62 -21.13 29.44
N ILE A 16 21.14 -22.30 29.10
CA ILE A 16 21.59 -23.04 27.92
C ILE A 16 20.56 -22.81 26.80
N PRO A 17 20.92 -22.15 25.69
CA PRO A 17 20.03 -22.00 24.56
C PRO A 17 19.66 -23.37 23.99
N ALA A 18 18.39 -23.60 23.68
CA ALA A 18 17.94 -24.77 22.95
C ALA A 18 18.49 -24.77 21.52
N GLU A 19 18.67 -25.96 20.95
CA GLU A 19 19.03 -26.09 19.54
C GLU A 19 17.91 -25.58 18.64
N ALA A 20 18.30 -24.98 17.52
CA ALA A 20 17.34 -24.51 16.52
C ALA A 20 16.78 -25.69 15.72
N GLU A 21 15.47 -25.69 15.50
CA GLU A 21 14.79 -26.67 14.65
C GLU A 21 13.90 -25.96 13.62
N THR A 22 13.63 -26.64 12.51
CA THR A 22 12.69 -26.16 11.49
C THR A 22 11.31 -26.73 11.78
N VAL A 23 10.31 -25.84 11.89
CA VAL A 23 8.91 -26.22 12.14
C VAL A 23 7.99 -25.61 11.10
N SER A 24 6.78 -26.15 10.97
CA SER A 24 5.75 -25.53 10.12
C SER A 24 5.28 -24.21 10.73
N LEU A 25 4.71 -23.31 9.92
CA LEU A 25 4.16 -22.04 10.40
C LEU A 25 3.06 -22.27 11.47
N GLN A 26 2.23 -23.31 11.32
CA GLN A 26 1.19 -23.65 12.29
C GLN A 26 1.76 -24.05 13.66
N ASP A 27 2.95 -24.64 13.68
CA ASP A 27 3.62 -25.12 14.89
C ASP A 27 4.56 -24.07 15.51
N SER A 28 4.68 -22.90 14.90
CA SER A 28 5.60 -21.82 15.33
C SER A 28 5.07 -20.99 16.49
N LEU A 29 3.78 -21.06 16.81
CA LEU A 29 3.17 -20.28 17.89
C LEU A 29 3.83 -20.61 19.24
N ASN A 30 4.19 -19.56 20.00
CA ASN A 30 4.91 -19.62 21.28
C ASN A 30 6.34 -20.18 21.18
N ARG A 31 6.96 -20.13 20.00
CA ARG A 31 8.37 -20.42 19.81
C ARG A 31 9.16 -19.15 19.60
N VAL A 32 10.44 -19.21 19.88
CA VAL A 32 11.38 -18.09 19.72
C VAL A 32 12.12 -18.24 18.40
N LEU A 33 12.18 -17.17 17.58
CA LEU A 33 12.90 -17.18 16.33
C LEU A 33 14.40 -17.41 16.54
N ALA A 34 14.96 -18.40 15.84
CA ALA A 34 16.38 -18.71 15.88
C ALA A 34 17.23 -17.86 14.94
N GLN A 35 16.59 -17.17 13.99
CA GLN A 35 17.24 -16.31 12.99
C GLN A 35 16.37 -15.09 12.67
N ASP A 36 17.00 -14.05 12.10
CA ASP A 36 16.28 -12.90 11.59
C ASP A 36 15.41 -13.26 10.38
N VAL A 37 14.24 -12.65 10.28
CA VAL A 37 13.32 -12.80 9.14
C VAL A 37 13.30 -11.48 8.36
N PHE A 38 13.67 -11.54 7.09
CA PHE A 38 13.67 -10.41 6.19
C PHE A 38 12.52 -10.54 5.18
N SER A 39 11.98 -9.41 4.72
CA SER A 39 11.00 -9.42 3.64
C SER A 39 11.64 -9.82 2.32
N ASP A 40 11.03 -10.73 1.59
CA ASP A 40 11.43 -11.13 0.24
C ASP A 40 10.76 -10.30 -0.87
N MET A 41 9.84 -9.39 -0.50
CA MET A 41 9.10 -8.54 -1.43
C MET A 41 8.80 -7.16 -0.86
N ASP A 42 8.49 -6.22 -1.76
CA ASP A 42 7.94 -4.91 -1.39
C ASP A 42 6.45 -5.04 -1.00
N MET A 43 6.01 -4.29 0.02
CA MET A 43 4.61 -4.20 0.42
C MET A 43 4.18 -2.74 0.50
N PRO A 44 3.18 -2.32 -0.27
CA PRO A 44 2.58 -3.05 -1.41
C PRO A 44 3.59 -3.28 -2.55
N PRO A 45 3.35 -4.28 -3.43
CA PRO A 45 4.30 -4.62 -4.51
C PRO A 45 4.27 -3.65 -5.70
N PHE A 46 3.28 -2.78 -5.76
CA PHE A 46 3.09 -1.71 -6.77
C PHE A 46 2.25 -0.58 -6.18
N ASP A 47 2.25 0.57 -6.84
CA ASP A 47 1.39 1.70 -6.49
C ASP A 47 -0.07 1.28 -6.72
N LYS A 48 -0.88 1.31 -5.65
CA LYS A 48 -2.29 0.89 -5.68
C LYS A 48 -3.21 1.99 -5.20
N SER A 49 -4.44 2.00 -5.73
CA SER A 49 -5.47 2.90 -5.25
C SER A 49 -5.87 2.58 -3.81
N ALA A 50 -5.97 3.60 -2.98
CA ALA A 50 -6.50 3.51 -1.62
C ALA A 50 -8.03 3.56 -1.57
N VAL A 51 -8.69 3.99 -2.66
CA VAL A 51 -10.13 4.24 -2.74
C VAL A 51 -10.71 3.75 -4.08
N ASP A 52 -12.02 3.61 -4.15
CA ASP A 52 -12.75 3.48 -5.42
C ASP A 52 -12.92 4.86 -6.03
N GLY A 53 -12.60 5.01 -7.32
CA GLY A 53 -12.63 6.32 -7.94
C GLY A 53 -12.06 6.37 -9.34
N TYR A 54 -11.49 7.52 -9.67
CA TYR A 54 -10.92 7.80 -10.99
C TYR A 54 -9.45 8.18 -10.86
N ALA A 55 -8.57 7.30 -11.33
CA ALA A 55 -7.15 7.62 -11.46
C ALA A 55 -6.96 8.66 -12.57
N CYS A 56 -6.30 9.77 -12.28
CA CYS A 56 -6.09 10.88 -13.21
C CYS A 56 -4.82 11.65 -12.87
N ARG A 57 -4.57 12.71 -13.62
CA ARG A 57 -3.50 13.67 -13.34
C ARG A 57 -4.07 14.81 -12.49
N MET A 58 -3.44 15.11 -11.38
CA MET A 58 -3.85 16.18 -10.48
C MET A 58 -3.98 17.52 -11.21
N GLU A 59 -3.08 17.80 -12.15
CA GLU A 59 -3.09 19.04 -12.93
C GLU A 59 -4.33 19.20 -13.85
N ASP A 60 -5.00 18.11 -14.20
CA ASP A 60 -6.20 18.15 -15.04
C ASP A 60 -7.47 18.46 -14.22
N ILE A 61 -7.40 18.37 -12.89
CA ILE A 61 -8.51 18.67 -11.97
C ILE A 61 -8.30 19.94 -11.13
N LEU A 62 -7.07 20.46 -11.05
CA LEU A 62 -6.71 21.69 -10.36
C LEU A 62 -6.15 22.72 -11.35
N PRO A 63 -6.46 24.04 -11.23
CA PRO A 63 -7.26 24.77 -10.24
C PRO A 63 -8.64 25.18 -10.79
N LEU A 64 -9.54 24.24 -11.00
CA LEU A 64 -10.84 24.57 -11.59
C LEU A 64 -11.84 24.96 -10.50
N PRO A 65 -12.65 26.03 -10.70
CA PRO A 65 -13.84 26.23 -9.90
C PRO A 65 -14.74 24.98 -10.00
N MET A 66 -15.33 24.56 -8.89
CA MET A 66 -16.21 23.39 -8.87
C MET A 66 -17.16 23.36 -10.07
N GLY A 67 -17.20 22.26 -10.80
CA GLY A 67 -18.13 22.00 -11.90
C GLY A 67 -17.86 22.71 -13.22
N SER A 68 -16.80 23.52 -13.36
CA SER A 68 -16.51 24.30 -14.58
C SER A 68 -15.41 23.73 -15.48
N GLY A 69 -14.73 22.65 -15.07
CA GLY A 69 -13.69 22.02 -15.86
C GLY A 69 -14.20 21.16 -17.02
N PRO A 70 -13.37 20.90 -18.04
CA PRO A 70 -13.66 19.86 -19.01
C PRO A 70 -13.74 18.53 -18.29
N GLY A 71 -14.74 17.70 -18.61
CA GLY A 71 -14.79 16.34 -18.10
C GLY A 71 -13.55 15.56 -18.52
N LEU A 72 -13.10 14.66 -17.65
CA LEU A 72 -12.04 13.70 -17.98
C LEU A 72 -12.65 12.53 -18.74
N GLN A 73 -12.05 12.13 -19.85
CA GLN A 73 -12.49 10.98 -20.62
C GLN A 73 -12.11 9.67 -19.89
N ILE A 74 -13.09 8.81 -19.63
CA ILE A 74 -12.83 7.49 -19.09
C ILE A 74 -12.28 6.60 -20.21
N VAL A 75 -11.02 6.17 -20.10
CA VAL A 75 -10.35 5.37 -21.15
C VAL A 75 -10.26 3.90 -20.81
N GLU A 76 -10.39 3.54 -19.52
CA GLU A 76 -10.26 2.18 -19.03
C GLU A 76 -10.99 2.01 -17.71
N THR A 77 -11.34 0.76 -17.36
CA THR A 77 -11.79 0.34 -16.03
C THR A 77 -10.84 -0.71 -15.47
N ILE A 78 -10.24 -0.42 -14.31
CA ILE A 78 -9.20 -1.23 -13.68
C ILE A 78 -9.76 -1.85 -12.40
N ALA A 79 -10.07 -3.14 -12.44
CA ALA A 79 -10.46 -3.90 -11.26
C ALA A 79 -9.24 -4.39 -10.48
N ALA A 80 -9.42 -4.69 -9.18
CA ALA A 80 -8.37 -5.31 -8.37
C ALA A 80 -7.89 -6.63 -9.03
N GLY A 81 -6.57 -6.82 -9.05
CA GLY A 81 -5.93 -7.98 -9.68
C GLY A 81 -5.73 -7.86 -11.21
N LYS A 82 -6.20 -6.78 -11.85
CA LYS A 82 -5.90 -6.49 -13.25
C LYS A 82 -4.76 -5.50 -13.38
N LYS A 83 -3.92 -5.70 -14.39
CA LYS A 83 -2.87 -4.75 -14.75
C LYS A 83 -3.46 -3.70 -15.69
N PRO A 84 -3.18 -2.39 -15.49
CA PRO A 84 -3.54 -1.33 -16.45
C PRO A 84 -2.95 -1.60 -17.83
N GLU A 85 -3.75 -1.37 -18.87
CA GLU A 85 -3.32 -1.54 -20.26
C GLU A 85 -3.01 -0.20 -20.94
N LYS A 86 -3.56 0.90 -20.39
CA LYS A 86 -3.42 2.24 -20.98
C LYS A 86 -2.58 3.16 -20.10
N THR A 87 -1.85 4.06 -20.76
CA THR A 87 -1.20 5.21 -20.12
C THR A 87 -2.10 6.42 -20.23
N LEU A 88 -2.31 7.14 -19.13
CA LEU A 88 -3.16 8.33 -19.13
C LEU A 88 -2.44 9.52 -19.73
N GLY A 89 -3.12 10.16 -20.67
CA GLY A 89 -2.77 11.47 -21.21
C GLY A 89 -3.57 12.60 -20.54
N LYS A 90 -3.41 13.80 -21.10
CA LYS A 90 -4.14 15.00 -20.65
C LYS A 90 -5.65 14.82 -20.79
N ASN A 91 -6.41 15.24 -19.75
CA ASN A 91 -7.87 15.13 -19.66
C ASN A 91 -8.40 13.68 -19.81
N GLN A 92 -7.63 12.70 -19.40
CA GLN A 92 -8.03 11.29 -19.36
C GLN A 92 -8.02 10.76 -17.92
N CYS A 93 -8.86 9.78 -17.66
CA CYS A 93 -8.89 9.05 -16.39
C CYS A 93 -9.22 7.58 -16.61
N SER A 94 -8.94 6.77 -15.61
CA SER A 94 -9.39 5.37 -15.54
C SER A 94 -10.27 5.19 -14.31
N LEU A 95 -11.43 4.56 -14.46
CA LEU A 95 -12.20 4.09 -13.32
C LEU A 95 -11.40 2.99 -12.65
N ILE A 96 -11.09 3.13 -11.36
CA ILE A 96 -10.21 2.25 -10.62
C ILE A 96 -10.84 1.82 -9.30
N MET A 97 -10.65 0.57 -8.92
CA MET A 97 -11.12 0.02 -7.66
C MET A 97 -10.01 0.01 -6.61
N THR A 98 -10.40 0.08 -5.35
CA THR A 98 -9.49 -0.04 -4.20
C THR A 98 -8.59 -1.26 -4.35
N GLY A 99 -7.29 -1.08 -4.13
CA GLY A 99 -6.28 -2.13 -4.28
C GLY A 99 -5.82 -2.42 -5.70
N ALA A 100 -6.46 -1.83 -6.72
CA ALA A 100 -6.03 -1.97 -8.11
C ALA A 100 -4.76 -1.14 -8.39
N MET A 101 -3.94 -1.61 -9.34
CA MET A 101 -2.72 -0.94 -9.76
C MET A 101 -3.02 0.40 -10.44
N VAL A 102 -2.36 1.46 -9.99
CA VAL A 102 -2.47 2.80 -10.59
C VAL A 102 -1.86 2.79 -11.99
N PRO A 103 -2.57 3.30 -13.02
CA PRO A 103 -2.06 3.33 -14.38
C PRO A 103 -0.95 4.36 -14.54
N ALA A 104 -0.03 4.10 -15.46
CA ALA A 104 1.00 5.07 -15.82
C ALA A 104 0.38 6.39 -16.28
N GLY A 105 0.96 7.51 -15.86
CA GLY A 105 0.46 8.85 -16.16
C GLY A 105 -0.54 9.41 -15.14
N ALA A 106 -1.07 8.61 -14.21
CA ALA A 106 -1.83 9.09 -13.06
C ALA A 106 -0.90 9.43 -11.89
N ASP A 107 -1.24 10.46 -11.13
CA ASP A 107 -0.58 10.87 -9.89
C ASP A 107 -1.57 11.06 -8.73
N CYS A 108 -2.87 10.86 -8.98
CA CYS A 108 -3.90 10.84 -7.95
C CYS A 108 -5.08 9.95 -8.35
N VAL A 109 -5.90 9.61 -7.34
CA VAL A 109 -7.21 8.98 -7.49
C VAL A 109 -8.24 9.86 -6.81
N VAL A 110 -9.22 10.33 -7.57
CA VAL A 110 -10.36 11.07 -7.04
C VAL A 110 -11.43 10.08 -6.60
N MET A 111 -11.97 10.25 -5.40
CA MET A 111 -13.03 9.37 -4.89
C MET A 111 -14.28 9.47 -5.78
N ILE A 112 -14.97 8.36 -5.97
CA ILE A 112 -16.17 8.30 -6.81
C ILE A 112 -17.27 9.24 -6.27
N GLU A 113 -17.34 9.44 -4.95
CA GLU A 113 -18.30 10.32 -4.26
C GLU A 113 -18.08 11.80 -4.58
N ASP A 114 -16.87 12.17 -4.96
CA ASP A 114 -16.48 13.54 -5.34
C ASP A 114 -16.55 13.77 -6.85
N THR A 115 -17.30 12.95 -7.58
CA THR A 115 -17.39 13.01 -9.03
C THR A 115 -18.81 12.90 -9.55
N GLU A 116 -19.04 13.44 -10.74
CA GLU A 116 -20.25 13.24 -11.53
C GLU A 116 -19.88 12.68 -12.91
N GLN A 117 -20.42 11.53 -13.26
CA GLN A 117 -20.24 10.92 -14.57
C GLN A 117 -21.43 11.26 -15.46
N ASP A 118 -21.13 11.63 -16.72
CA ASP A 118 -22.15 11.81 -17.75
C ASP A 118 -22.41 10.53 -18.55
N ASN A 119 -23.47 10.56 -19.39
CA ASN A 119 -23.83 9.43 -20.25
C ASN A 119 -22.91 9.26 -21.48
N CYS A 120 -21.91 10.15 -21.65
CA CYS A 120 -20.99 10.18 -22.79
C CYS A 120 -19.62 9.59 -22.45
N GLY A 121 -19.43 9.09 -21.20
CA GLY A 121 -18.17 8.50 -20.77
C GLY A 121 -17.14 9.53 -20.25
N PHE A 122 -17.62 10.70 -19.83
CA PHE A 122 -16.80 11.70 -19.16
C PHE A 122 -17.18 11.78 -17.68
N VAL A 123 -16.21 12.11 -16.85
CA VAL A 123 -16.37 12.35 -15.42
C VAL A 123 -15.85 13.73 -15.07
N ARG A 124 -16.55 14.42 -14.18
CA ARG A 124 -16.14 15.72 -13.63
C ARG A 124 -15.88 15.58 -12.13
N PHE A 125 -14.83 16.24 -11.69
CA PHE A 125 -14.57 16.42 -10.27
C PHE A 125 -15.50 17.50 -9.70
N THR A 126 -16.25 17.16 -8.65
CA THR A 126 -17.19 18.05 -7.97
C THR A 126 -16.74 18.42 -6.56
N GLY A 127 -15.72 17.73 -6.04
CA GLY A 127 -15.15 17.99 -4.73
C GLY A 127 -14.37 19.31 -4.65
N THR A 128 -14.11 19.75 -3.42
CA THR A 128 -13.33 20.96 -3.14
C THR A 128 -11.85 20.66 -2.89
N HIS A 129 -11.54 19.42 -2.55
CA HIS A 129 -10.21 18.94 -2.17
C HIS A 129 -10.10 17.45 -2.45
N THR A 130 -8.94 17.03 -2.88
CA THR A 130 -8.58 15.60 -2.94
C THR A 130 -7.13 15.43 -2.49
N SER A 131 -6.82 14.27 -1.94
CA SER A 131 -5.45 13.81 -1.71
C SER A 131 -4.99 12.94 -2.88
N THR A 132 -3.77 12.43 -2.84
CA THR A 132 -3.28 11.52 -3.87
C THR A 132 -4.04 10.20 -3.88
N ASN A 133 -4.51 9.73 -2.70
CA ASN A 133 -5.24 8.46 -2.51
C ASN A 133 -4.53 7.26 -3.14
N ILE A 134 -3.19 7.27 -3.12
CA ILE A 134 -2.32 6.21 -3.62
C ILE A 134 -1.49 5.67 -2.46
N CYS A 135 -1.52 4.35 -2.28
CA CYS A 135 -0.54 3.64 -1.45
C CYS A 135 0.63 3.29 -2.35
N TYR A 136 1.79 3.84 -2.05
CA TYR A 136 2.97 3.68 -2.91
C TYR A 136 3.65 2.32 -2.69
N ARG A 137 4.30 1.82 -3.74
CA ARG A 137 5.13 0.61 -3.65
C ARG A 137 6.14 0.74 -2.51
N ALA A 138 6.28 -0.33 -1.73
CA ALA A 138 7.22 -0.41 -0.61
C ALA A 138 6.98 0.65 0.50
N GLU A 139 5.76 1.18 0.61
CA GLU A 139 5.39 2.15 1.64
C GLU A 139 5.42 1.51 3.04
N ASP A 140 4.95 0.28 3.17
CA ASP A 140 4.89 -0.44 4.44
C ASP A 140 6.20 -1.18 4.73
N ILE A 141 6.71 -1.96 3.77
CA ILE A 141 7.91 -2.81 3.90
C ILE A 141 8.61 -2.89 2.56
N ARG A 142 9.94 -2.82 2.57
CA ARG A 142 10.80 -3.02 1.39
C ARG A 142 11.37 -4.43 1.39
N SER A 143 11.59 -4.96 0.21
CA SER A 143 12.38 -6.18 0.06
C SER A 143 13.77 -6.01 0.68
N GLY A 144 14.15 -6.93 1.58
CA GLY A 144 15.37 -6.87 2.36
C GLY A 144 15.25 -6.20 3.74
N ASP A 145 14.09 -5.62 4.08
CA ASP A 145 13.87 -5.06 5.42
C ASP A 145 13.76 -6.18 6.45
N LEU A 146 14.34 -5.96 7.63
CA LEU A 146 14.19 -6.83 8.79
C LEU A 146 12.74 -6.72 9.32
N VAL A 147 11.98 -7.80 9.20
CA VAL A 147 10.57 -7.86 9.65
C VAL A 147 10.48 -8.34 11.09
N LEU A 148 11.19 -9.42 11.41
CA LEU A 148 11.23 -10.00 12.75
C LEU A 148 12.67 -10.31 13.11
N PRO A 149 13.20 -9.75 14.20
CA PRO A 149 14.56 -10.08 14.65
C PRO A 149 14.59 -11.43 15.34
N ARG A 150 15.77 -12.07 15.33
CA ARG A 150 16.07 -13.23 16.15
C ARG A 150 15.72 -12.95 17.60
N GLY A 151 15.09 -13.90 18.27
CA GLY A 151 14.68 -13.79 19.68
C GLY A 151 13.24 -13.27 19.85
N THR A 152 12.54 -12.96 18.73
CA THR A 152 11.10 -12.63 18.77
C THR A 152 10.28 -13.85 19.13
#